data_014be9300f98f8e2e9065fb0325c57ae
#
_entry.id   014be9300f98f8e2e9065fb0325c57ae
#
_cell.length_a   1.000
_cell.length_b   1.000
_cell.length_c   1.000
_cell.angle_alpha   90.00
_cell.angle_beta   90.00
_cell.angle_gamma   90.00
#
_symmetry.space_group_name_H-M   'P 1'
#
loop_
_entity.id
_entity.type
_entity.pdbx_description
1 polymer ?
#
loop_
_entity_poly.entity_id
_entity_poly.type
_entity_poly.pdbx_seq_one_letter_code
_entity_poly.pdbx_strand_id
1 'polypeptide(L)'
;MPSKKVPVAKQRATIGWLDNGEGSTGASAPSKVSSVGQDVIERIKKCFERAEHEEKNESEARAAVMMASKYLKKYNLSRADVMEHEDQNTRAARGGMSNVNIWPAKDGGAVKNQAWVNDLVCAIRKFFDCNSYSTNLLDNVEWTFYGIAEHTLSASIAFEMCHNLIQEWAGSYTTVAARNSYSLGVADGLCRLAEQERVDTENAAREAENKAFAARLVRIFDLSSSALTPLCRLRDSLRYTYSRSTLFTCLIAC
;
A
#
# COMPACT_ATOMS: atom_id res chain seq x y z
N MET A 1 44.42 -33.14 -0.13
CA MET A 1 42.99 -33.12 -0.44
C MET A 1 42.78 -32.11 -1.57
N PRO A 2 42.20 -32.46 -2.71
CA PRO A 2 41.98 -31.49 -3.79
C PRO A 2 40.99 -30.43 -3.32
N SER A 3 41.37 -29.16 -3.41
CA SER A 3 40.49 -28.03 -3.12
C SER A 3 39.30 -28.12 -4.06
N LYS A 4 38.08 -28.30 -3.52
CA LYS A 4 36.84 -28.23 -4.27
C LYS A 4 36.77 -26.83 -4.89
N LYS A 5 36.94 -26.72 -6.22
CA LYS A 5 36.69 -25.49 -6.94
C LYS A 5 35.23 -25.06 -6.66
N VAL A 6 35.06 -23.92 -5.99
CA VAL A 6 33.75 -23.31 -5.81
C VAL A 6 33.16 -23.06 -7.20
N PRO A 7 32.00 -23.63 -7.54
CA PRO A 7 31.42 -23.41 -8.86
C PRO A 7 31.02 -21.94 -9.00
N VAL A 8 31.51 -21.32 -10.07
CA VAL A 8 31.23 -19.92 -10.39
C VAL A 8 29.77 -19.81 -10.84
N ALA A 9 29.04 -18.86 -10.30
CA ALA A 9 27.69 -18.52 -10.73
C ALA A 9 27.66 -18.25 -12.25
N LYS A 10 26.61 -18.69 -12.94
CA LYS A 10 26.50 -18.55 -14.40
C LYS A 10 25.94 -17.18 -14.83
N GLN A 11 25.21 -16.53 -13.98
CA GLN A 11 24.57 -15.24 -14.19
C GLN A 11 24.65 -14.44 -12.91
N ARG A 12 24.63 -13.11 -13.04
CA ARG A 12 24.65 -12.18 -11.93
C ARG A 12 23.64 -11.07 -12.18
N ALA A 13 22.80 -10.81 -11.20
CA ALA A 13 21.93 -9.63 -11.17
C ALA A 13 22.70 -8.43 -10.61
N THR A 14 22.50 -7.28 -11.20
CA THR A 14 23.02 -5.97 -10.75
C THR A 14 21.95 -4.92 -10.92
N ILE A 15 21.80 -4.06 -9.92
CA ILE A 15 20.91 -2.89 -10.03
C ILE A 15 21.41 -2.03 -11.20
N GLY A 16 20.54 -1.75 -12.16
CA GLY A 16 20.83 -0.89 -13.28
C GLY A 16 20.51 0.55 -12.96
N TRP A 17 19.28 0.79 -12.50
CA TRP A 17 18.80 2.13 -12.20
C TRP A 17 17.76 2.07 -11.07
N LEU A 18 17.84 3.04 -10.16
CA LEU A 18 16.91 3.21 -9.05
C LEU A 18 16.26 4.58 -9.17
N ASP A 19 14.95 4.63 -9.18
CA ASP A 19 14.21 5.90 -9.13
C ASP A 19 14.14 6.37 -7.67
N ASN A 20 15.06 7.23 -7.31
CA ASN A 20 15.05 7.91 -6.01
C ASN A 20 14.01 9.04 -5.96
N GLY A 21 13.13 9.11 -6.93
CA GLY A 21 12.16 10.21 -7.05
C GLY A 21 12.74 11.55 -7.53
N GLU A 22 14.04 11.59 -7.82
CA GLU A 22 14.72 12.86 -8.21
C GLU A 22 14.81 13.09 -9.72
N GLY A 23 14.36 12.18 -10.58
CA GLY A 23 14.81 12.23 -11.96
C GLY A 23 13.86 11.84 -13.08
N SER A 24 12.58 12.07 -13.02
CA SER A 24 11.78 12.08 -14.25
C SER A 24 11.42 13.51 -14.64
N THR A 25 12.39 14.25 -15.20
CA THR A 25 12.12 15.42 -16.04
C THR A 25 11.55 14.94 -17.39
N GLY A 26 10.44 14.23 -17.35
CA GLY A 26 9.55 14.17 -18.50
C GLY A 26 9.04 15.58 -18.72
N ALA A 27 9.36 16.17 -19.88
CA ALA A 27 8.85 17.46 -20.30
C ALA A 27 7.32 17.43 -20.26
N SER A 28 6.73 17.73 -19.09
CA SER A 28 5.31 17.97 -18.98
C SER A 28 5.04 19.34 -19.57
N ALA A 29 4.04 19.40 -20.44
CA ALA A 29 3.52 20.65 -20.97
C ALA A 29 3.32 21.65 -19.81
N PRO A 30 3.53 22.97 -20.03
CA PRO A 30 3.41 23.97 -18.98
C PRO A 30 2.04 23.86 -18.32
N SER A 31 2.01 23.39 -17.07
CA SER A 31 0.75 23.23 -16.34
C SER A 31 0.17 24.63 -16.09
N LYS A 32 -1.15 24.78 -16.16
CA LYS A 32 -1.87 26.02 -15.83
C LYS A 32 -1.49 26.58 -14.47
N VAL A 33 -0.92 25.74 -13.62
CA VAL A 33 -0.50 26.02 -12.25
C VAL A 33 0.80 26.80 -12.20
N SER A 34 1.68 26.68 -13.21
CA SER A 34 2.95 27.43 -13.26
C SER A 34 2.77 28.96 -13.36
N SER A 35 1.59 29.43 -13.77
CA SER A 35 1.25 30.84 -13.83
C SER A 35 0.64 31.40 -12.54
N VAL A 36 0.33 30.53 -11.56
CA VAL A 36 -0.28 30.90 -10.29
C VAL A 36 0.78 30.82 -9.20
N GLY A 37 0.92 31.88 -8.40
CA GLY A 37 1.93 31.92 -7.34
C GLY A 37 1.79 30.75 -6.36
N GLN A 38 2.92 30.19 -5.95
CA GLN A 38 3.01 29.04 -5.05
C GLN A 38 2.24 29.23 -3.75
N ASP A 39 2.22 30.47 -3.23
CA ASP A 39 1.48 30.86 -2.03
C ASP A 39 -0.04 30.57 -2.13
N VAL A 40 -0.60 30.72 -3.34
CA VAL A 40 -2.04 30.47 -3.57
C VAL A 40 -2.33 28.98 -3.53
N ILE A 41 -1.45 28.17 -4.13
CA ILE A 41 -1.57 26.71 -4.15
C ILE A 41 -1.48 26.17 -2.72
N GLU A 42 -0.52 26.63 -1.93
CA GLU A 42 -0.39 26.24 -0.53
C GLU A 42 -1.61 26.64 0.32
N ARG A 43 -2.19 27.82 0.06
CA ARG A 43 -3.43 28.22 0.74
C ARG A 43 -4.61 27.31 0.40
N ILE A 44 -4.73 26.89 -0.86
CA ILE A 44 -5.77 25.96 -1.28
C ILE A 44 -5.55 24.58 -0.61
N LYS A 45 -4.30 24.08 -0.58
CA LYS A 45 -3.94 22.83 0.11
C LYS A 45 -4.29 22.88 1.59
N LYS A 46 -3.91 23.94 2.29
CA LYS A 46 -4.27 24.16 3.72
C LYS A 46 -5.79 24.19 3.96
N CYS A 47 -6.55 24.71 3.00
CA CYS A 47 -8.01 24.65 3.09
C CYS A 47 -8.56 23.23 2.96
N PHE A 48 -7.99 22.39 2.08
CA PHE A 48 -8.38 20.98 1.95
C PHE A 48 -7.97 20.19 3.19
N GLU A 49 -6.76 20.32 3.68
CA GLU A 49 -6.28 19.70 4.93
C GLU A 49 -7.19 20.02 6.11
N ARG A 50 -7.61 21.30 6.24
CA ARG A 50 -8.56 21.71 7.28
C ARG A 50 -9.94 21.08 7.13
N ALA A 51 -10.37 20.82 5.89
CA ALA A 51 -11.66 20.20 5.62
C ALA A 51 -11.65 18.68 5.89
N GLU A 52 -10.50 18.02 5.77
CA GLU A 52 -10.34 16.58 5.93
C GLU A 52 -10.03 16.15 7.40
N HIS A 53 -9.68 17.10 8.28
CA HIS A 53 -9.42 16.79 9.69
C HIS A 53 -10.70 16.40 10.43
N GLU A 54 -10.77 15.14 10.86
CA GLU A 54 -11.93 14.51 11.52
C GLU A 54 -12.30 15.15 12.88
N GLU A 55 -11.37 15.85 13.55
CA GLU A 55 -11.58 16.43 14.88
C GLU A 55 -12.24 17.81 14.88
N LYS A 56 -12.53 18.39 13.71
CA LYS A 56 -13.02 19.76 13.60
C LYS A 56 -14.53 19.84 13.39
N ASN A 57 -15.07 20.97 13.86
CA ASN A 57 -16.48 21.29 13.75
C ASN A 57 -16.90 21.32 12.27
N GLU A 58 -18.01 20.66 11.93
CA GLU A 58 -18.57 20.56 10.58
C GLU A 58 -18.73 21.93 9.89
N SER A 59 -19.03 22.97 10.65
CA SER A 59 -19.14 24.34 10.15
C SER A 59 -17.79 24.89 9.66
N GLU A 60 -16.70 24.57 10.34
CA GLU A 60 -15.34 24.98 9.94
C GLU A 60 -14.87 24.22 8.70
N ALA A 61 -15.15 22.92 8.61
CA ALA A 61 -14.87 22.12 7.43
C ALA A 61 -15.60 22.64 6.19
N ARG A 62 -16.89 22.98 6.31
CA ARG A 62 -17.67 23.58 5.23
C ARG A 62 -17.12 24.94 4.79
N ALA A 63 -16.72 25.79 5.75
CA ALA A 63 -16.11 27.08 5.44
C ALA A 63 -14.78 26.92 4.70
N ALA A 64 -13.96 25.94 5.10
CA ALA A 64 -12.69 25.63 4.45
C ALA A 64 -12.89 25.15 2.98
N VAL A 65 -13.87 24.27 2.72
CA VAL A 65 -14.23 23.84 1.37
C VAL A 65 -14.75 25.01 0.51
N MET A 66 -15.56 25.89 1.08
CA MET A 66 -16.05 27.07 0.36
C MET A 66 -14.90 28.03 -0.01
N MET A 67 -13.93 28.21 0.91
CA MET A 67 -12.74 29.02 0.62
C MET A 67 -11.89 28.39 -0.49
N ALA A 68 -11.60 27.08 -0.42
CA ALA A 68 -10.89 26.37 -1.46
C ALA A 68 -11.59 26.53 -2.83
N SER A 69 -12.90 26.31 -2.88
CA SER A 69 -13.70 26.47 -4.11
C SER A 69 -13.66 27.89 -4.68
N LYS A 70 -13.64 28.92 -3.82
CA LYS A 70 -13.51 30.31 -4.24
C LYS A 70 -12.14 30.59 -4.88
N TYR A 71 -11.06 30.07 -4.31
CA TYR A 71 -9.73 30.20 -4.90
C TYR A 71 -9.61 29.45 -6.23
N LEU A 72 -10.08 28.19 -6.29
CA LEU A 72 -10.08 27.41 -7.50
C LEU A 72 -10.80 28.13 -8.67
N LYS A 73 -11.98 28.69 -8.41
CA LYS A 73 -12.74 29.48 -9.40
C LYS A 73 -12.00 30.76 -9.79
N LYS A 74 -11.42 31.47 -8.83
CA LYS A 74 -10.70 32.74 -9.08
C LYS A 74 -9.51 32.55 -10.01
N TYR A 75 -8.79 31.44 -9.87
CA TYR A 75 -7.57 31.15 -10.65
C TYR A 75 -7.80 30.14 -11.78
N ASN A 76 -9.07 29.78 -12.04
CA ASN A 76 -9.48 28.81 -13.06
C ASN A 76 -8.70 27.48 -12.96
N LEU A 77 -8.51 27.02 -11.72
CA LEU A 77 -7.85 25.74 -11.39
C LEU A 77 -8.88 24.69 -11.04
N SER A 78 -8.59 23.43 -11.39
CA SER A 78 -9.30 22.27 -10.87
C SER A 78 -8.63 21.75 -9.59
N ARG A 79 -9.36 20.97 -8.79
CA ARG A 79 -8.76 20.26 -7.65
C ARG A 79 -7.62 19.34 -8.12
N ALA A 80 -7.76 18.71 -9.28
CA ALA A 80 -6.77 17.85 -9.89
C ALA A 80 -5.46 18.64 -10.18
N ASP A 81 -5.56 19.84 -10.75
CA ASP A 81 -4.41 20.69 -11.05
C ASP A 81 -3.59 21.05 -9.78
N VAL A 82 -4.29 21.31 -8.66
CA VAL A 82 -3.65 21.62 -7.37
C VAL A 82 -3.00 20.39 -6.74
N MET A 83 -3.64 19.21 -6.87
CA MET A 83 -3.10 17.94 -6.39
C MET A 83 -1.94 17.45 -7.26
N GLU A 84 -1.97 17.75 -8.56
CA GLU A 84 -0.86 17.46 -9.47
C GLU A 84 0.39 18.29 -9.16
N HIS A 85 0.22 19.47 -8.56
CA HIS A 85 1.32 20.34 -8.12
C HIS A 85 1.76 20.06 -6.66
N GLU A 86 1.62 18.81 -6.24
CA GLU A 86 2.20 18.34 -4.99
C GLU A 86 3.74 18.38 -5.07
N ASP A 87 4.40 18.67 -3.93
CA ASP A 87 5.85 18.73 -3.86
C ASP A 87 6.49 17.50 -4.50
N GLN A 88 7.61 17.70 -5.22
CA GLN A 88 8.35 16.64 -5.89
C GLN A 88 8.64 15.46 -4.96
N ASN A 89 8.86 15.70 -3.67
CA ASN A 89 9.03 14.66 -2.65
C ASN A 89 7.78 13.80 -2.44
N THR A 90 6.59 14.39 -2.52
CA THR A 90 5.31 13.66 -2.38
C THR A 90 4.96 12.91 -3.68
N ARG A 91 5.36 13.42 -4.83
CA ARG A 91 5.27 12.71 -6.12
C ARG A 91 6.17 11.48 -6.15
N ALA A 92 7.38 11.60 -5.64
CA ALA A 92 8.34 10.52 -5.55
C ALA A 92 7.84 9.37 -4.65
N ALA A 93 7.10 9.69 -3.59
CA ALA A 93 6.47 8.70 -2.72
C ALA A 93 5.30 7.96 -3.38
N ARG A 94 4.74 8.48 -4.49
CA ARG A 94 3.54 7.90 -5.12
C ARG A 94 3.83 7.00 -6.31
N GLY A 95 4.88 7.24 -7.06
CA GLY A 95 5.18 6.42 -8.24
C GLY A 95 6.67 6.40 -8.54
N GLY A 96 7.19 5.22 -8.80
CA GLY A 96 8.57 5.03 -9.14
C GLY A 96 8.78 3.78 -9.98
N MET A 97 9.95 3.72 -10.58
CA MET A 97 10.42 2.57 -11.35
C MET A 97 11.86 2.30 -10.96
N SER A 98 12.22 1.04 -10.86
CA SER A 98 13.60 0.62 -10.64
C SER A 98 13.91 -0.61 -11.47
N ASN A 99 15.10 -0.73 -12.01
CA ASN A 99 15.46 -1.88 -12.81
C ASN A 99 16.67 -2.64 -12.29
N VAL A 100 16.69 -3.93 -12.62
CA VAL A 100 17.79 -4.84 -12.33
C VAL A 100 18.15 -5.58 -13.59
N ASN A 101 19.43 -5.56 -13.93
CA ASN A 101 19.97 -6.23 -15.10
C ASN A 101 20.60 -7.57 -14.71
N ILE A 102 20.24 -8.62 -15.42
CA ILE A 102 20.87 -9.94 -15.27
C ILE A 102 21.91 -10.09 -16.38
N TRP A 103 23.16 -10.22 -16.00
CA TRP A 103 24.30 -10.38 -16.91
C TRP A 103 24.82 -11.80 -16.90
N PRO A 104 25.40 -12.29 -18.00
CA PRO A 104 26.14 -13.54 -18.01
C PRO A 104 27.41 -13.37 -17.16
N ALA A 105 27.76 -14.39 -16.36
CA ALA A 105 28.98 -14.35 -15.53
C ALA A 105 30.27 -14.40 -16.35
N LYS A 106 30.19 -14.74 -17.65
CA LYS A 106 31.32 -14.73 -18.58
C LYS A 106 31.00 -13.82 -19.74
N ASP A 107 31.97 -12.98 -20.12
CA ASP A 107 31.86 -12.12 -21.27
C ASP A 107 31.52 -12.91 -22.54
N GLY A 108 30.58 -12.39 -23.33
CA GLY A 108 30.13 -13.01 -24.59
C GLY A 108 29.15 -14.19 -24.42
N GLY A 109 28.66 -14.48 -23.22
CA GLY A 109 27.63 -15.46 -22.98
C GLY A 109 26.22 -14.88 -23.16
N ALA A 110 25.31 -15.65 -23.77
CA ALA A 110 23.89 -15.26 -23.79
C ALA A 110 23.22 -15.52 -22.43
N VAL A 111 22.45 -14.56 -21.93
CA VAL A 111 21.60 -14.74 -20.75
C VAL A 111 20.39 -15.56 -21.16
N LYS A 112 20.18 -16.67 -20.48
CA LYS A 112 18.95 -17.47 -20.62
C LYS A 112 17.98 -17.07 -19.54
N ASN A 113 16.79 -16.66 -19.94
CA ASN A 113 15.70 -16.48 -18.98
C ASN A 113 15.35 -17.86 -18.39
N GLN A 114 15.56 -18.01 -17.08
CA GLN A 114 15.34 -19.27 -16.37
C GLN A 114 13.96 -19.21 -15.69
N ALA A 115 13.20 -20.30 -15.72
CA ALA A 115 11.83 -20.34 -15.18
C ALA A 115 11.74 -19.87 -13.72
N TRP A 116 12.70 -20.29 -12.87
CA TRP A 116 12.72 -19.91 -11.46
C TRP A 116 12.86 -18.39 -11.21
N VAL A 117 13.40 -17.64 -12.19
CA VAL A 117 13.49 -16.16 -12.09
C VAL A 117 12.10 -15.54 -12.13
N ASN A 118 11.20 -16.10 -12.94
CA ASN A 118 9.81 -15.64 -12.98
C ASN A 118 9.09 -15.87 -11.64
N ASP A 119 9.34 -17.04 -11.00
CA ASP A 119 8.76 -17.36 -9.70
C ASP A 119 9.35 -16.46 -8.61
N LEU A 120 10.64 -16.15 -8.66
CA LEU A 120 11.28 -15.20 -7.77
C LEU A 120 10.67 -13.80 -7.93
N VAL A 121 10.49 -13.33 -9.17
CA VAL A 121 9.84 -12.04 -9.44
C VAL A 121 8.40 -12.03 -8.91
N CYS A 122 7.67 -13.15 -9.07
CA CYS A 122 6.32 -13.27 -8.53
C CYS A 122 6.31 -13.11 -7.00
N ALA A 123 7.27 -13.72 -6.30
CA ALA A 123 7.43 -13.57 -4.86
C ALA A 123 7.74 -12.11 -4.47
N ILE A 124 8.72 -11.49 -5.11
CA ILE A 124 9.13 -10.10 -4.87
C ILE A 124 7.95 -9.13 -5.08
N ARG A 125 7.19 -9.30 -6.18
CA ARG A 125 6.01 -8.47 -6.44
C ARG A 125 4.97 -8.54 -5.33
N LYS A 126 4.75 -9.72 -4.75
CA LYS A 126 3.81 -9.93 -3.65
C LYS A 126 4.30 -9.32 -2.34
N PHE A 127 5.60 -9.46 -2.02
CA PHE A 127 6.18 -8.91 -0.79
C PHE A 127 6.19 -7.38 -0.78
N PHE A 128 6.45 -6.76 -1.93
CA PHE A 128 6.63 -5.31 -2.01
C PHE A 128 5.46 -4.58 -2.69
N ASP A 129 4.35 -5.27 -2.95
CA ASP A 129 3.17 -4.70 -3.59
C ASP A 129 3.51 -3.82 -4.80
N CYS A 130 4.30 -4.36 -5.71
CA CYS A 130 4.72 -3.72 -6.94
C CYS A 130 4.40 -4.59 -8.16
N ASN A 131 4.50 -4.01 -9.35
CA ASN A 131 4.39 -4.74 -10.60
C ASN A 131 5.74 -4.82 -11.31
N SER A 132 5.87 -5.70 -12.28
CA SER A 132 7.11 -5.85 -13.03
C SER A 132 6.88 -6.27 -14.47
N TYR A 133 7.83 -5.96 -15.32
CA TYR A 133 7.98 -6.50 -16.66
C TYR A 133 9.45 -6.79 -16.97
N SER A 134 9.71 -7.62 -17.96
CA SER A 134 11.06 -7.94 -18.39
C SER A 134 11.28 -7.55 -19.84
N THR A 135 12.49 -7.08 -20.14
CA THR A 135 12.96 -6.79 -21.50
C THR A 135 14.18 -7.64 -21.79
N ASN A 136 14.11 -8.45 -22.84
CA ASN A 136 15.28 -9.22 -23.29
C ASN A 136 16.09 -8.35 -24.22
N LEU A 137 17.30 -8.01 -23.81
CA LEU A 137 18.30 -7.34 -24.62
C LEU A 137 19.28 -8.37 -25.20
N LEU A 138 20.16 -7.95 -26.08
CA LEU A 138 21.13 -8.83 -26.73
C LEU A 138 22.07 -9.52 -25.74
N ASP A 139 22.55 -8.76 -24.75
CA ASP A 139 23.58 -9.19 -23.81
C ASP A 139 23.08 -9.46 -22.39
N ASN A 140 21.88 -8.97 -22.05
CA ASN A 140 21.30 -9.07 -20.71
C ASN A 140 19.77 -9.19 -20.73
N VAL A 141 19.20 -9.56 -19.59
CA VAL A 141 17.77 -9.50 -19.33
C VAL A 141 17.54 -8.44 -18.26
N GLU A 142 16.73 -7.44 -18.59
CA GLU A 142 16.36 -6.36 -17.71
C GLU A 142 14.99 -6.64 -17.09
N TRP A 143 14.91 -6.58 -15.76
CA TRP A 143 13.68 -6.60 -15.00
C TRP A 143 13.39 -5.22 -14.43
N THR A 144 12.25 -4.65 -14.79
CA THR A 144 11.79 -3.37 -14.29
C THR A 144 10.62 -3.57 -13.33
N PHE A 145 10.78 -3.05 -12.12
CA PHE A 145 9.74 -2.98 -11.10
C PHE A 145 9.12 -1.59 -11.12
N TYR A 146 7.78 -1.49 -11.05
CA TYR A 146 7.06 -0.23 -11.05
C TYR A 146 5.89 -0.27 -10.05
N GLY A 147 5.64 0.88 -9.41
CA GLY A 147 4.65 1.03 -8.35
C GLY A 147 4.96 2.23 -7.47
N ILE A 148 4.80 2.08 -6.16
CA ILE A 148 5.24 3.08 -5.18
C ILE A 148 6.77 3.09 -5.14
N ALA A 149 7.41 4.27 -5.18
CA ALA A 149 8.86 4.41 -5.33
C ALA A 149 9.65 3.63 -4.25
N GLU A 150 9.28 3.74 -2.98
CA GLU A 150 9.91 3.00 -1.88
C GLU A 150 9.80 1.47 -2.05
N HIS A 151 8.65 1.01 -2.53
CA HIS A 151 8.42 -0.41 -2.78
C HIS A 151 9.26 -0.92 -3.95
N THR A 152 9.34 -0.15 -5.04
CA THR A 152 10.13 -0.54 -6.23
C THR A 152 11.62 -0.56 -5.94
N LEU A 153 12.10 0.39 -5.14
CA LEU A 153 13.49 0.42 -4.67
C LEU A 153 13.81 -0.84 -3.86
N SER A 154 12.99 -1.12 -2.86
CA SER A 154 13.15 -2.30 -2.00
C SER A 154 13.04 -3.61 -2.80
N ALA A 155 12.10 -3.69 -3.74
CA ALA A 155 11.92 -4.83 -4.63
C ALA A 155 13.17 -5.10 -5.48
N SER A 156 13.78 -4.06 -6.05
CA SER A 156 14.99 -4.19 -6.87
C SER A 156 16.18 -4.68 -6.06
N ILE A 157 16.39 -4.13 -4.87
CA ILE A 157 17.46 -4.56 -3.96
C ILE A 157 17.24 -6.03 -3.54
N ALA A 158 16.03 -6.37 -3.13
CA ALA A 158 15.70 -7.72 -2.72
C ALA A 158 15.84 -8.73 -3.86
N PHE A 159 15.43 -8.36 -5.08
CA PHE A 159 15.59 -9.21 -6.26
C PHE A 159 17.06 -9.48 -6.58
N GLU A 160 17.90 -8.44 -6.60
CA GLU A 160 19.34 -8.59 -6.85
C GLU A 160 19.97 -9.54 -5.82
N MET A 161 19.71 -9.29 -4.53
CA MET A 161 20.24 -10.12 -3.44
C MET A 161 19.78 -11.57 -3.53
N CYS A 162 18.47 -11.80 -3.65
CA CYS A 162 17.90 -13.15 -3.72
C CYS A 162 18.38 -13.90 -4.96
N HIS A 163 18.40 -13.27 -6.13
CA HIS A 163 18.88 -13.86 -7.36
C HIS A 163 20.34 -14.32 -7.21
N ASN A 164 21.21 -13.47 -6.70
CA ASN A 164 22.62 -13.78 -6.56
C ASN A 164 22.87 -14.87 -5.52
N LEU A 165 22.17 -14.85 -4.37
CA LEU A 165 22.24 -15.91 -3.36
C LEU A 165 21.76 -17.26 -3.88
N ILE A 166 20.64 -17.29 -4.61
CA ILE A 166 20.13 -18.53 -5.21
C ILE A 166 21.15 -19.11 -6.18
N GLN A 167 21.77 -18.28 -7.02
CA GLN A 167 22.81 -18.69 -7.96
C GLN A 167 24.05 -19.22 -7.23
N GLU A 168 24.48 -18.58 -6.16
CA GLU A 168 25.61 -19.00 -5.34
C GLU A 168 25.35 -20.35 -4.69
N TRP A 169 24.23 -20.52 -4.02
CA TRP A 169 23.88 -21.76 -3.33
C TRP A 169 23.61 -22.91 -4.30
N ALA A 170 22.94 -22.65 -5.42
CA ALA A 170 22.75 -23.62 -6.49
C ALA A 170 24.09 -24.13 -7.05
N GLY A 171 25.13 -23.27 -7.00
CA GLY A 171 26.49 -23.63 -7.43
C GLY A 171 27.10 -24.82 -6.69
N SER A 172 26.65 -25.12 -5.46
CA SER A 172 27.12 -26.28 -4.67
C SER A 172 26.70 -27.63 -5.29
N TYR A 173 25.68 -27.67 -6.12
CA TYR A 173 25.20 -28.89 -6.77
C TYR A 173 26.00 -29.20 -8.06
N THR A 174 26.31 -30.47 -8.28
CA THR A 174 27.16 -30.91 -9.39
C THR A 174 26.45 -30.90 -10.75
N THR A 175 25.15 -31.29 -10.78
CA THR A 175 24.40 -31.44 -12.03
C THR A 175 23.55 -30.17 -12.33
N VAL A 176 23.37 -29.90 -13.61
CA VAL A 176 22.53 -28.76 -14.05
C VAL A 176 21.08 -28.95 -13.62
N ALA A 177 20.57 -30.18 -13.69
CA ALA A 177 19.21 -30.53 -13.25
C ALA A 177 19.01 -30.22 -11.75
N ALA A 178 19.96 -30.65 -10.89
CA ALA A 178 19.88 -30.40 -9.45
C ALA A 178 19.95 -28.89 -9.13
N ARG A 179 20.78 -28.11 -9.84
CA ARG A 179 20.83 -26.64 -9.69
C ARG A 179 19.49 -26.00 -10.02
N ASN A 180 18.92 -26.37 -11.16
CA ASN A 180 17.63 -25.83 -11.60
C ASN A 180 16.51 -26.20 -10.62
N SER A 181 16.45 -27.46 -10.16
CA SER A 181 15.46 -27.91 -9.18
C SER A 181 15.62 -27.19 -7.85
N TYR A 182 16.84 -26.96 -7.40
CA TYR A 182 17.11 -26.20 -6.19
C TYR A 182 16.63 -24.75 -6.33
N SER A 183 17.03 -24.05 -7.40
CA SER A 183 16.64 -22.67 -7.64
C SER A 183 15.12 -22.50 -7.76
N LEU A 184 14.47 -23.44 -8.46
CA LEU A 184 13.00 -23.47 -8.59
C LEU A 184 12.33 -23.69 -7.23
N GLY A 185 12.84 -24.66 -6.42
CA GLY A 185 12.30 -24.93 -5.11
C GLY A 185 12.41 -23.75 -4.14
N VAL A 186 13.53 -23.01 -4.17
CA VAL A 186 13.70 -21.81 -3.36
C VAL A 186 12.74 -20.69 -3.81
N ALA A 187 12.65 -20.43 -5.11
CA ALA A 187 11.76 -19.40 -5.66
C ALA A 187 10.28 -19.70 -5.40
N ASP A 188 9.84 -20.94 -5.58
CA ASP A 188 8.49 -21.41 -5.25
C ASP A 188 8.21 -21.29 -3.73
N GLY A 189 9.18 -21.66 -2.89
CA GLY A 189 9.09 -21.49 -1.44
C GLY A 189 8.88 -20.03 -1.03
N LEU A 190 9.63 -19.09 -1.62
CA LEU A 190 9.46 -17.66 -1.41
C LEU A 190 8.09 -17.16 -1.90
N CYS A 191 7.61 -17.67 -3.03
CA CYS A 191 6.30 -17.30 -3.56
C CYS A 191 5.15 -17.74 -2.62
N ARG A 192 5.25 -18.96 -2.06
CA ARG A 192 4.28 -19.45 -1.06
C ARG A 192 4.34 -18.67 0.23
N LEU A 193 5.54 -18.33 0.70
CA LEU A 193 5.72 -17.50 1.90
C LEU A 193 5.07 -16.11 1.72
N ALA A 194 5.31 -15.48 0.57
CA ALA A 194 4.68 -14.19 0.24
C ALA A 194 3.15 -14.27 0.20
N GLU A 195 2.59 -15.36 -0.34
CA GLU A 195 1.14 -15.57 -0.36
C GLU A 195 0.58 -15.78 1.05
N GLN A 196 1.29 -16.55 1.88
CA GLN A 196 0.89 -16.77 3.26
C GLN A 196 0.86 -15.46 4.05
N GLU A 197 1.91 -14.65 3.94
CA GLU A 197 1.99 -13.36 4.62
C GLU A 197 0.89 -12.40 4.18
N ARG A 198 0.55 -12.39 2.88
CA ARG A 198 -0.58 -11.60 2.37
C ARG A 198 -1.91 -12.04 2.98
N VAL A 199 -2.18 -13.34 3.02
CA VAL A 199 -3.39 -13.89 3.61
C VAL A 199 -3.47 -13.59 5.11
N ASP A 200 -2.35 -13.73 5.82
CA ASP A 200 -2.28 -13.45 7.26
C ASP A 200 -2.54 -11.96 7.55
N THR A 201 -2.00 -11.08 6.74
CA THR A 201 -2.22 -9.62 6.83
C THR A 201 -3.70 -9.27 6.55
N GLU A 202 -4.30 -9.84 5.51
CA GLU A 202 -5.72 -9.65 5.18
C GLU A 202 -6.64 -10.16 6.30
N ASN A 203 -6.33 -11.31 6.89
CA ASN A 203 -7.08 -11.87 8.00
C ASN A 203 -6.98 -10.99 9.25
N ALA A 204 -5.77 -10.52 9.58
CA ALA A 204 -5.54 -9.61 10.70
C ALA A 204 -6.30 -8.29 10.53
N ALA A 205 -6.31 -7.72 9.32
CA ALA A 205 -7.07 -6.51 9.01
C ALA A 205 -8.59 -6.74 9.19
N ARG A 206 -9.11 -7.87 8.68
CA ARG A 206 -10.53 -8.24 8.84
C ARG A 206 -10.92 -8.45 10.29
N GLU A 207 -10.06 -9.08 11.08
CA GLU A 207 -10.29 -9.25 12.51
C GLU A 207 -10.31 -7.90 13.25
N ALA A 208 -9.40 -6.99 12.89
CA ALA A 208 -9.35 -5.64 13.45
C ALA A 208 -10.63 -4.85 13.12
N GLU A 209 -11.12 -4.92 11.88
CA GLU A 209 -12.39 -4.30 11.47
C GLU A 209 -13.58 -4.88 12.22
N ASN A 210 -13.67 -6.20 12.34
CA ASN A 210 -14.74 -6.87 13.09
C ASN A 210 -14.73 -6.47 14.57
N LYS A 211 -13.55 -6.37 15.17
CA LYS A 211 -13.39 -5.91 16.56
C LYS A 211 -13.81 -4.45 16.72
N ALA A 212 -13.42 -3.59 15.79
CA ALA A 212 -13.83 -2.17 15.79
C ALA A 212 -15.35 -2.03 15.61
N PHE A 213 -15.96 -2.81 14.72
CA PHE A 213 -17.41 -2.84 14.52
C PHE A 213 -18.14 -3.32 15.77
N ALA A 214 -17.70 -4.41 16.40
CA ALA A 214 -18.27 -4.91 17.66
C ALA A 214 -18.19 -3.86 18.77
N ALA A 215 -17.05 -3.16 18.90
CA ALA A 215 -16.89 -2.08 19.87
C ALA A 215 -17.85 -0.90 19.62
N ARG A 216 -18.12 -0.57 18.35
CA ARG A 216 -19.12 0.46 17.99
C ARG A 216 -20.53 0.03 18.37
N LEU A 217 -20.92 -1.21 18.13
CA LEU A 217 -22.23 -1.77 18.51
C LEU A 217 -22.44 -1.72 20.02
N VAL A 218 -21.44 -2.11 20.82
CA VAL A 218 -21.52 -2.05 22.29
C VAL A 218 -21.77 -0.61 22.75
N ARG A 219 -21.05 0.38 22.20
CA ARG A 219 -21.26 1.79 22.53
C ARG A 219 -22.68 2.28 22.21
N ILE A 220 -23.21 1.88 21.03
CA ILE A 220 -24.58 2.24 20.63
C ILE A 220 -25.59 1.63 21.61
N PHE A 221 -25.37 0.37 22.01
CA PHE A 221 -26.26 -0.32 22.95
C PHE A 221 -26.19 0.32 24.34
N ASP A 222 -25.03 0.68 24.84
CA ASP A 222 -24.85 1.38 26.12
C ASP A 222 -25.55 2.74 26.11
N LEU A 223 -25.40 3.51 25.01
CA LEU A 223 -26.08 4.79 24.84
C LEU A 223 -27.61 4.64 24.81
N SER A 224 -28.13 3.61 24.16
CA SER A 224 -29.57 3.33 24.12
C SER A 224 -30.11 2.87 25.49
N SER A 225 -29.32 2.07 26.20
CA SER A 225 -29.66 1.61 27.56
C SER A 225 -29.66 2.77 28.55
N SER A 226 -28.68 3.69 28.46
CA SER A 226 -28.64 4.88 29.33
C SER A 226 -29.78 5.88 29.04
N ALA A 227 -30.25 5.95 27.79
CA ALA A 227 -31.40 6.79 27.42
C ALA A 227 -32.75 6.23 27.88
N LEU A 228 -32.85 4.91 28.05
CA LEU A 228 -34.09 4.25 28.53
C LEU A 228 -34.24 4.28 30.05
N THR A 229 -33.15 4.44 30.81
CA THR A 229 -33.20 4.49 32.30
C THR A 229 -34.03 5.68 32.85
N PRO A 230 -34.06 6.89 32.26
CA PRO A 230 -34.93 7.97 32.72
C PRO A 230 -36.42 7.66 32.52
N LEU A 231 -36.78 6.96 31.40
CA LEU A 231 -38.15 6.62 31.08
C LEU A 231 -38.72 5.54 32.02
N CYS A 232 -37.90 4.58 32.43
CA CYS A 232 -38.28 3.60 33.43
C CYS A 232 -38.52 4.24 34.81
N ARG A 233 -37.68 5.20 35.21
CA ARG A 233 -37.89 5.95 36.47
C ARG A 233 -39.17 6.81 36.45
N LEU A 234 -39.51 7.40 35.32
CA LEU A 234 -40.74 8.14 35.14
C LEU A 234 -41.96 7.21 35.22
N ARG A 235 -41.88 6.00 34.67
CA ARG A 235 -42.97 5.00 34.77
C ARG A 235 -43.18 4.51 36.20
N ASP A 236 -42.11 4.32 36.94
CA ASP A 236 -42.19 3.88 38.33
C ASP A 236 -42.66 5.03 39.25
N SER A 237 -42.29 6.27 38.97
CA SER A 237 -42.81 7.46 39.66
C SER A 237 -44.31 7.66 39.40
N LEU A 238 -44.78 7.43 38.17
CA LEU A 238 -46.21 7.52 37.82
C LEU A 238 -47.04 6.36 38.46
N ARG A 239 -46.47 5.18 38.65
CA ARG A 239 -47.13 4.08 39.39
C ARG A 239 -47.29 4.40 40.87
N TYR A 240 -46.33 5.11 41.48
CA TYR A 240 -46.39 5.47 42.89
C TYR A 240 -47.42 6.57 43.19
N THR A 241 -47.71 7.46 42.28
CA THR A 241 -48.70 8.52 42.41
C THR A 241 -50.14 8.04 42.14
N TYR A 242 -50.30 6.95 41.34
CA TYR A 242 -51.65 6.41 41.00
C TYR A 242 -52.17 5.35 41.96
N SER A 243 -51.35 4.86 42.88
CA SER A 243 -51.74 3.82 43.86
C SER A 243 -52.47 4.37 45.10
N ARG A 244 -52.77 5.68 45.12
CA ARG A 244 -53.46 6.28 46.35
C ARG A 244 -54.81 6.91 46.09
N SER A 245 -55.42 6.70 44.96
CA SER A 245 -56.81 7.08 44.77
C SER A 245 -57.51 6.06 43.89
N THR A 246 -58.49 5.38 44.55
CA THR A 246 -59.62 4.64 43.98
C THR A 246 -59.37 3.28 43.33
N LEU A 247 -59.70 2.27 44.09
CA LEU A 247 -60.43 1.05 43.66
C LEU A 247 -61.37 1.36 42.48
N PHE A 248 -61.13 0.82 41.29
CA PHE A 248 -62.21 0.25 40.45
C PHE A 248 -61.61 -0.59 39.33
N THR A 249 -62.06 -1.85 39.38
CA THR A 249 -62.07 -2.85 38.29
C THR A 249 -61.98 -2.34 36.88
N CYS A 250 -61.09 -2.93 36.07
CA CYS A 250 -61.54 -3.58 34.85
C CYS A 250 -60.53 -4.61 34.38
N LEU A 251 -60.99 -5.80 34.25
CA LEU A 251 -60.47 -6.94 33.50
C LEU A 251 -60.29 -6.55 32.03
N ILE A 252 -59.42 -7.31 31.34
CA ILE A 252 -59.45 -7.79 29.95
C ILE A 252 -58.15 -7.48 29.19
N ALA A 253 -57.43 -8.55 28.96
CA ALA A 253 -56.92 -9.15 27.74
C ALA A 253 -56.03 -8.29 26.81
N CYS A 254 -54.91 -8.67 26.63
CA CYS A 254 -54.11 -9.39 25.63
C CYS A 254 -52.64 -9.37 25.97
#